data_d182068179d4c6cb3f6cbc24d155926e
#
_entry.id   d182068179d4c6cb3f6cbc24d155926e
#
_cell.length_a   1.000
_cell.length_b   1.000
_cell.length_c   1.000
_cell.angle_alpha   90.00
_cell.angle_beta   90.00
_cell.angle_gamma   90.00
#
_symmetry.space_group_name_H-M   'P 1'
#
loop_
_entity.id
_entity.type
_entity.pdbx_description
1 polymer ?
#
loop_
_entity_poly.entity_id
_entity_poly.type
_entity_poly.pdbx_seq_one_letter_code
_entity_poly.pdbx_strand_id
1 'polypeptide(L)'
;MKNHTNRVPGRPKHDKECEPIHDLIIRTASKLFMEKGYEQVSLQQIANACNVSKPSIYYHFTSKPELFKASVTTMLNNVYEKIKLFLREADSIESGLVRVAEARLANPHAELQTIINEAEGNLNEEQIQEIREAELQIYRLLADYFEGAMDKQFFRKNDPMLLAQLFSSMLLIGNRKETMSQYESSYDVGRKLVDIFLHGTTER
;
A
#
# COMPACT_ATOMS: atom_id res chain seq x y z
N MET A 1 -45.18 -7.05 -53.09
CA MET A 1 -43.74 -7.17 -52.80
C MET A 1 -43.43 -6.34 -51.58
N LYS A 2 -43.20 -6.97 -50.41
CA LYS A 2 -42.85 -6.30 -49.15
C LYS A 2 -41.42 -6.61 -48.84
N ASN A 3 -40.52 -5.59 -48.86
CA ASN A 3 -39.14 -5.70 -48.49
C ASN A 3 -38.99 -5.71 -46.96
N HIS A 4 -38.56 -6.84 -46.41
CA HIS A 4 -38.11 -6.93 -45.03
C HIS A 4 -36.62 -6.54 -44.95
N THR A 5 -36.34 -5.37 -44.42
CA THR A 5 -34.98 -4.97 -44.05
C THR A 5 -34.63 -5.61 -42.72
N ASN A 6 -33.74 -6.59 -42.74
CA ASN A 6 -33.12 -7.19 -41.56
C ASN A 6 -32.23 -6.13 -40.87
N ARG A 7 -32.63 -5.64 -39.71
CA ARG A 7 -31.76 -4.84 -38.80
C ARG A 7 -30.83 -5.80 -38.06
N VAL A 8 -29.53 -5.65 -38.31
CA VAL A 8 -28.47 -6.30 -37.52
C VAL A 8 -28.53 -5.76 -36.09
N PRO A 9 -28.54 -6.62 -35.03
CA PRO A 9 -28.48 -6.15 -33.66
C PRO A 9 -27.19 -5.42 -33.40
N GLY A 10 -27.29 -4.19 -32.89
CA GLY A 10 -26.12 -3.40 -32.46
C GLY A 10 -25.39 -4.09 -31.30
N ARG A 11 -24.08 -3.97 -31.33
CA ARG A 11 -23.15 -4.45 -30.29
C ARG A 11 -23.62 -3.90 -28.91
N PRO A 12 -23.74 -4.74 -27.86
CA PRO A 12 -24.11 -4.27 -26.53
C PRO A 12 -23.14 -3.19 -26.07
N LYS A 13 -23.65 -2.04 -25.60
CA LYS A 13 -22.85 -1.05 -24.91
C LYS A 13 -22.37 -1.69 -23.59
N HIS A 14 -21.06 -1.86 -23.45
CA HIS A 14 -20.42 -2.14 -22.19
C HIS A 14 -20.44 -0.86 -21.32
N ASP A 15 -21.52 -0.63 -20.59
CA ASP A 15 -21.59 0.33 -19.49
C ASP A 15 -21.21 -0.39 -18.18
N LYS A 16 -19.97 -0.75 -18.05
CA LYS A 16 -19.19 -0.84 -16.83
C LYS A 16 -17.81 -0.31 -17.22
N GLU A 17 -17.33 0.72 -16.57
CA GLU A 17 -15.93 1.14 -16.66
C GLU A 17 -15.07 -0.09 -16.35
N CYS A 18 -14.63 -0.77 -17.38
CA CYS A 18 -13.76 -1.93 -17.23
C CYS A 18 -12.38 -1.37 -16.90
N GLU A 19 -11.89 -1.66 -15.69
CA GLU A 19 -10.55 -1.30 -15.26
C GLU A 19 -9.56 -1.66 -16.38
N PRO A 20 -8.64 -0.76 -16.77
CA PRO A 20 -7.63 -1.08 -17.76
C PRO A 20 -6.86 -2.34 -17.39
N ILE A 21 -6.62 -3.23 -18.34
CA ILE A 21 -5.93 -4.52 -18.10
C ILE A 21 -4.57 -4.30 -17.41
N HIS A 22 -3.88 -3.23 -17.77
CA HIS A 22 -2.62 -2.83 -17.15
C HIS A 22 -2.77 -2.65 -15.62
N ASP A 23 -3.79 -1.91 -15.18
CA ASP A 23 -4.01 -1.59 -13.76
C ASP A 23 -4.51 -2.81 -12.99
N LEU A 24 -5.35 -3.64 -13.63
CA LEU A 24 -5.75 -4.94 -13.08
C LEU A 24 -4.54 -5.84 -12.83
N ILE A 25 -3.58 -5.91 -13.77
CA ILE A 25 -2.36 -6.71 -13.62
C ILE A 25 -1.52 -6.17 -12.46
N ILE A 26 -1.28 -4.87 -12.39
CA ILE A 26 -0.51 -4.24 -11.30
C ILE A 26 -1.14 -4.55 -9.94
N ARG A 27 -2.43 -4.30 -9.79
CA ARG A 27 -3.15 -4.52 -8.54
C ARG A 27 -3.13 -5.99 -8.11
N THR A 28 -3.35 -6.90 -9.05
CA THR A 28 -3.34 -8.34 -8.79
C THR A 28 -1.93 -8.84 -8.44
N ALA A 29 -0.91 -8.38 -9.15
CA ALA A 29 0.48 -8.71 -8.89
C ALA A 29 0.92 -8.18 -7.53
N SER A 30 0.60 -6.92 -7.19
CA SER A 30 0.87 -6.33 -5.89
C SER A 30 0.33 -7.21 -4.74
N LYS A 31 -0.94 -7.61 -4.83
CA LYS A 31 -1.57 -8.48 -3.83
C LYS A 31 -0.82 -9.81 -3.70
N LEU A 32 -0.53 -10.48 -4.82
CA LEU A 32 0.15 -11.78 -4.80
C LEU A 32 1.56 -11.69 -4.25
N PHE A 33 2.34 -10.68 -4.63
CA PHE A 33 3.69 -10.47 -4.11
C PHE A 33 3.69 -10.17 -2.61
N MET A 34 2.75 -9.36 -2.13
CA MET A 34 2.64 -9.05 -0.70
C MET A 34 2.18 -10.24 0.15
N GLU A 35 1.36 -11.13 -0.41
CA GLU A 35 0.84 -12.32 0.31
C GLU A 35 1.82 -13.50 0.31
N LYS A 36 2.59 -13.68 -0.77
CA LYS A 36 3.37 -14.91 -1.01
C LYS A 36 4.87 -14.69 -1.10
N GLY A 37 5.32 -13.43 -1.21
CA GLY A 37 6.71 -13.10 -1.51
C GLY A 37 7.03 -13.14 -3.02
N TYR A 38 8.20 -12.60 -3.37
CA TYR A 38 8.61 -12.49 -4.77
C TYR A 38 8.84 -13.86 -5.41
N GLU A 39 9.57 -14.75 -4.75
CA GLU A 39 10.01 -16.02 -5.34
C GLU A 39 8.83 -16.96 -5.68
N GLN A 40 7.82 -17.00 -4.83
CA GLN A 40 6.69 -17.94 -4.97
C GLN A 40 5.65 -17.52 -6.01
N VAL A 41 5.73 -16.28 -6.52
CA VAL A 41 4.80 -15.75 -7.51
C VAL A 41 5.36 -15.88 -8.92
N SER A 42 4.61 -16.51 -9.81
CA SER A 42 4.95 -16.60 -11.24
C SER A 42 4.03 -15.72 -12.10
N LEU A 43 4.53 -15.28 -13.27
CA LEU A 43 3.69 -14.54 -14.24
C LEU A 43 2.47 -15.34 -14.71
N GLN A 44 2.55 -16.69 -14.70
CA GLN A 44 1.40 -17.53 -15.02
C GLN A 44 0.32 -17.48 -13.95
N GLN A 45 0.69 -17.45 -12.67
CA GLN A 45 -0.28 -17.29 -11.57
C GLN A 45 -0.96 -15.92 -11.64
N ILE A 46 -0.20 -14.86 -11.94
CA ILE A 46 -0.76 -13.50 -12.12
C ILE A 46 -1.73 -13.48 -13.31
N ALA A 47 -1.34 -14.06 -14.46
CA ALA A 47 -2.19 -14.15 -15.64
C ALA A 47 -3.51 -14.88 -15.34
N ASN A 48 -3.43 -16.01 -14.66
CA ASN A 48 -4.61 -16.78 -14.26
C ASN A 48 -5.52 -15.97 -13.31
N ALA A 49 -4.93 -15.27 -12.33
CA ALA A 49 -5.68 -14.45 -11.38
C ALA A 49 -6.36 -13.22 -12.01
N CYS A 50 -5.77 -12.68 -13.09
CA CYS A 50 -6.35 -11.61 -13.89
C CYS A 50 -7.32 -12.12 -14.96
N ASN A 51 -7.43 -13.43 -15.18
CA ASN A 51 -8.15 -14.03 -16.29
C ASN A 51 -7.67 -13.53 -17.67
N VAL A 52 -6.35 -13.40 -17.83
CA VAL A 52 -5.68 -13.01 -19.08
C VAL A 52 -4.65 -14.07 -19.49
N SER A 53 -4.16 -14.00 -20.73
CA SER A 53 -3.09 -14.89 -21.17
C SER A 53 -1.72 -14.41 -20.69
N LYS A 54 -0.75 -15.34 -20.51
CA LYS A 54 0.64 -14.96 -20.17
C LYS A 54 1.28 -14.01 -21.22
N PRO A 55 1.07 -14.18 -22.55
CA PRO A 55 1.46 -13.17 -23.53
C PRO A 55 0.88 -11.78 -23.28
N SER A 56 -0.34 -11.67 -22.73
CA SER A 56 -0.92 -10.38 -22.36
C SER A 56 -0.14 -9.70 -21.23
N ILE A 57 0.41 -10.47 -20.25
CA ILE A 57 1.31 -9.92 -19.24
C ILE A 57 2.58 -9.36 -19.91
N TYR A 58 3.20 -10.12 -20.82
CA TYR A 58 4.41 -9.67 -21.52
C TYR A 58 4.18 -8.49 -22.46
N TYR A 59 2.96 -8.28 -22.93
CA TYR A 59 2.61 -7.09 -23.70
C TYR A 59 2.72 -5.80 -22.85
N HIS A 60 2.41 -5.88 -21.56
CA HIS A 60 2.45 -4.74 -20.64
C HIS A 60 3.76 -4.61 -19.87
N PHE A 61 4.41 -5.74 -19.54
CA PHE A 61 5.60 -5.80 -18.68
C PHE A 61 6.64 -6.72 -19.28
N THR A 62 7.85 -6.22 -19.50
CA THR A 62 8.93 -6.94 -20.15
C THR A 62 9.43 -8.16 -19.37
N SER A 63 9.27 -8.14 -18.04
CA SER A 63 9.79 -9.17 -17.14
C SER A 63 9.04 -9.21 -15.79
N LYS A 64 9.27 -10.27 -15.00
CA LYS A 64 8.75 -10.37 -13.62
C LYS A 64 9.34 -9.28 -12.70
N PRO A 65 10.65 -8.96 -12.74
CA PRO A 65 11.20 -7.83 -12.00
C PRO A 65 10.52 -6.49 -12.33
N GLU A 66 10.27 -6.21 -13.60
CA GLU A 66 9.60 -4.98 -14.02
C GLU A 66 8.16 -4.90 -13.49
N LEU A 67 7.40 -5.98 -13.60
CA LEU A 67 6.06 -6.05 -13.02
C LEU A 67 6.10 -5.92 -11.49
N PHE A 68 7.06 -6.53 -10.83
CA PHE A 68 7.24 -6.43 -9.37
C PHE A 68 7.49 -4.97 -8.96
N LYS A 69 8.49 -4.31 -9.58
CA LYS A 69 8.81 -2.90 -9.32
C LYS A 69 7.57 -2.01 -9.52
N ALA A 70 6.90 -2.13 -10.67
CA ALA A 70 5.69 -1.36 -10.97
C ALA A 70 4.56 -1.60 -9.95
N SER A 71 4.39 -2.86 -9.52
CA SER A 71 3.35 -3.24 -8.56
C SER A 71 3.63 -2.68 -7.16
N VAL A 72 4.88 -2.75 -6.70
CA VAL A 72 5.29 -2.26 -5.38
C VAL A 72 5.27 -0.73 -5.33
N THR A 73 5.81 -0.05 -6.33
CA THR A 73 5.80 1.41 -6.39
C THR A 73 4.38 1.97 -6.47
N THR A 74 3.49 1.36 -7.27
CA THR A 74 2.07 1.75 -7.32
C THR A 74 1.39 1.55 -5.97
N MET A 75 1.64 0.44 -5.29
CA MET A 75 1.10 0.19 -3.95
C MET A 75 1.57 1.26 -2.94
N LEU A 76 2.87 1.58 -2.93
CA LEU A 76 3.42 2.59 -2.03
C LEU A 76 2.84 3.98 -2.32
N ASN A 77 2.69 4.35 -3.58
CA ASN A 77 2.05 5.61 -3.97
C ASN A 77 0.58 5.68 -3.50
N ASN A 78 -0.17 4.58 -3.61
CA ASN A 78 -1.53 4.51 -3.10
C ASN A 78 -1.58 4.64 -1.57
N VAL A 79 -0.61 4.05 -0.86
CA VAL A 79 -0.46 4.20 0.60
C VAL A 79 -0.15 5.66 0.95
N TYR A 80 0.77 6.30 0.23
CA TYR A 80 1.12 7.72 0.39
C TYR A 80 -0.12 8.61 0.26
N GLU A 81 -0.89 8.49 -0.83
CA GLU A 81 -2.08 9.31 -1.03
C GLU A 81 -3.15 9.07 0.04
N LYS A 82 -3.30 7.84 0.49
CA LYS A 82 -4.24 7.48 1.55
C LYS A 82 -3.83 8.09 2.91
N ILE A 83 -2.56 8.01 3.27
CA ILE A 83 -2.03 8.65 4.49
C ILE A 83 -2.23 10.15 4.41
N LYS A 84 -1.86 10.78 3.30
CA LYS A 84 -2.03 12.21 3.06
C LYS A 84 -3.48 12.67 3.24
N LEU A 85 -4.43 11.88 2.71
CA LEU A 85 -5.86 12.14 2.88
C LEU A 85 -6.27 12.06 4.36
N PHE A 86 -5.89 10.99 5.06
CA PHE A 86 -6.23 10.80 6.48
C PHE A 86 -5.70 11.92 7.37
N LEU A 87 -4.44 12.33 7.16
CA LEU A 87 -3.81 13.39 7.93
C LEU A 87 -4.44 14.77 7.63
N ARG A 88 -4.83 15.03 6.37
CA ARG A 88 -5.46 16.28 5.96
C ARG A 88 -6.88 16.44 6.49
N GLU A 89 -7.66 15.35 6.51
CA GLU A 89 -9.09 15.36 6.85
C GLU A 89 -9.34 15.08 8.34
N ALA A 90 -8.29 14.95 9.13
CA ALA A 90 -8.40 14.70 10.56
C ALA A 90 -8.72 15.98 11.35
N ASP A 91 -9.60 15.88 12.33
CA ASP A 91 -9.96 16.97 13.24
C ASP A 91 -8.85 17.31 14.24
N SER A 92 -7.93 16.38 14.49
CA SER A 92 -6.79 16.52 15.39
C SER A 92 -5.60 15.69 14.94
N ILE A 93 -4.42 16.01 15.47
CA ILE A 93 -3.18 15.25 15.21
C ILE A 93 -3.37 13.78 15.64
N GLU A 94 -3.93 13.56 16.83
CA GLU A 94 -4.20 12.23 17.35
C GLU A 94 -5.15 11.43 16.43
N SER A 95 -6.28 12.02 16.03
CA SER A 95 -7.25 11.32 15.17
C SER A 95 -6.68 10.98 13.80
N GLY A 96 -5.80 11.82 13.25
CA GLY A 96 -5.08 11.54 12.00
C GLY A 96 -4.15 10.34 12.13
N LEU A 97 -3.34 10.30 13.18
CA LEU A 97 -2.45 9.17 13.45
C LEU A 97 -3.22 7.87 13.72
N VAL A 98 -4.36 7.93 14.42
CA VAL A 98 -5.21 6.75 14.66
C VAL A 98 -5.77 6.20 13.36
N ARG A 99 -6.25 7.05 12.43
CA ARG A 99 -6.72 6.61 11.10
C ARG A 99 -5.61 5.93 10.28
N VAL A 100 -4.41 6.48 10.32
CA VAL A 100 -3.24 5.88 9.65
C VAL A 100 -2.91 4.52 10.29
N ALA A 101 -2.88 4.44 11.62
CA ALA A 101 -2.60 3.22 12.35
C ALA A 101 -3.65 2.14 12.07
N GLU A 102 -4.94 2.46 12.17
CA GLU A 102 -6.05 1.55 11.87
C GLU A 102 -5.94 0.96 10.46
N ALA A 103 -5.75 1.81 9.45
CA ALA A 103 -5.64 1.39 8.06
C ALA A 103 -4.46 0.44 7.81
N ARG A 104 -3.33 0.66 8.49
CA ARG A 104 -2.15 -0.20 8.39
C ARG A 104 -2.36 -1.53 9.12
N LEU A 105 -2.96 -1.51 10.31
CA LEU A 105 -3.23 -2.67 11.13
C LEU A 105 -4.34 -3.57 10.54
N ALA A 106 -5.32 -2.98 9.87
CA ALA A 106 -6.38 -3.72 9.17
C ALA A 106 -5.89 -4.49 7.94
N ASN A 107 -4.72 -4.12 7.41
CA ASN A 107 -4.12 -4.74 6.23
C ASN A 107 -2.68 -5.21 6.54
N PRO A 108 -2.51 -6.21 7.40
CA PRO A 108 -1.19 -6.75 7.69
C PRO A 108 -0.63 -7.41 6.44
N HIS A 109 0.60 -7.08 6.10
CA HIS A 109 1.33 -7.70 4.99
C HIS A 109 2.80 -7.82 5.38
N ALA A 110 3.51 -8.69 4.69
CA ALA A 110 4.93 -8.90 4.94
C ALA A 110 5.67 -7.56 4.93
N GLU A 111 6.70 -7.48 5.73
CA GLU A 111 7.58 -6.31 5.76
C GLU A 111 8.17 -6.10 4.37
N LEU A 112 8.03 -4.90 3.84
CA LEU A 112 8.47 -4.56 2.48
C LEU A 112 9.95 -4.90 2.27
N GLN A 113 10.79 -4.63 3.28
CA GLN A 113 12.21 -4.94 3.21
C GLN A 113 12.48 -6.44 3.00
N THR A 114 11.71 -7.31 3.65
CA THR A 114 11.81 -8.77 3.45
C THR A 114 11.52 -9.15 2.00
N ILE A 115 10.46 -8.59 1.42
CA ILE A 115 10.07 -8.88 0.03
C ILE A 115 11.07 -8.30 -0.97
N ILE A 116 11.63 -7.13 -0.69
CA ILE A 116 12.70 -6.54 -1.52
C ILE A 116 13.94 -7.41 -1.45
N ASN A 117 14.36 -7.87 -0.27
CA ASN A 117 15.52 -8.74 -0.11
C ASN A 117 15.38 -10.06 -0.87
N GLU A 118 14.17 -10.66 -0.89
CA GLU A 118 13.88 -11.84 -1.71
C GLU A 118 14.02 -11.57 -3.22
N ALA A 119 13.70 -10.36 -3.65
CA ALA A 119 13.75 -9.96 -5.06
C ALA A 119 15.13 -9.41 -5.47
N GLU A 120 16.01 -9.04 -4.54
CA GLU A 120 17.23 -8.27 -4.77
C GLU A 120 18.16 -8.89 -5.82
N GLY A 121 18.29 -10.22 -5.83
CA GLY A 121 19.08 -10.94 -6.84
C GLY A 121 18.52 -10.89 -8.27
N ASN A 122 17.28 -10.43 -8.45
CA ASN A 122 16.55 -10.36 -9.72
C ASN A 122 16.27 -8.92 -10.18
N LEU A 123 16.40 -7.94 -9.28
CA LEU A 123 16.20 -6.52 -9.57
C LEU A 123 17.53 -5.85 -9.91
N ASN A 124 17.50 -4.89 -10.81
CA ASN A 124 18.64 -4.00 -11.02
C ASN A 124 18.63 -2.84 -10.01
N GLU A 125 19.74 -2.10 -9.93
CA GLU A 125 19.91 -0.98 -8.98
C GLU A 125 18.85 0.11 -9.16
N GLU A 126 18.47 0.43 -10.40
CA GLU A 126 17.44 1.43 -10.71
C GLU A 126 16.07 1.01 -10.17
N GLN A 127 15.68 -0.24 -10.37
CA GLN A 127 14.43 -0.79 -9.85
C GLN A 127 14.36 -0.77 -8.33
N ILE A 128 15.46 -1.13 -7.66
CA ILE A 128 15.57 -1.06 -6.21
C ILE A 128 15.45 0.38 -5.72
N GLN A 129 16.14 1.31 -6.40
CA GLN A 129 16.12 2.72 -6.05
C GLN A 129 14.73 3.34 -6.21
N GLU A 130 13.99 3.02 -7.28
CA GLU A 130 12.62 3.50 -7.47
C GLU A 130 11.68 3.02 -6.34
N ILE A 131 11.81 1.76 -5.91
CA ILE A 131 11.00 1.23 -4.80
C ILE A 131 11.35 1.95 -3.49
N ARG A 132 12.66 2.12 -3.19
CA ARG A 132 13.11 2.79 -1.97
C ARG A 132 12.71 4.26 -1.93
N GLU A 133 12.73 4.95 -3.07
CA GLU A 133 12.27 6.35 -3.14
C GLU A 133 10.76 6.45 -2.89
N ALA A 134 9.96 5.54 -3.44
CA ALA A 134 8.53 5.49 -3.17
C ALA A 134 8.21 5.24 -1.67
N GLU A 135 8.99 4.39 -1.00
CA GLU A 135 8.89 4.17 0.44
C GLU A 135 9.30 5.42 1.23
N LEU A 136 10.41 6.05 0.86
CA LEU A 136 10.93 7.24 1.51
C LEU A 136 9.96 8.43 1.45
N GLN A 137 9.15 8.54 0.39
CA GLN A 137 8.11 9.57 0.29
C GLN A 137 7.07 9.45 1.41
N ILE A 138 6.74 8.23 1.86
CA ILE A 138 5.83 8.01 2.98
C ILE A 138 6.45 8.53 4.28
N TYR A 139 7.72 8.25 4.53
CA TYR A 139 8.41 8.76 5.72
C TYR A 139 8.55 10.29 5.70
N ARG A 140 8.84 10.89 4.53
CA ARG A 140 8.88 12.35 4.38
C ARG A 140 7.52 12.98 4.68
N LEU A 141 6.43 12.42 4.15
CA LEU A 141 5.08 12.91 4.43
C LEU A 141 4.76 12.89 5.94
N LEU A 142 5.11 11.82 6.64
CA LEU A 142 4.93 11.72 8.10
C LEU A 142 5.86 12.67 8.85
N ALA A 143 7.11 12.82 8.40
CA ALA A 143 8.07 13.75 8.99
C ALA A 143 7.59 15.21 8.89
N ASP A 144 7.10 15.64 7.72
CA ASP A 144 6.53 16.97 7.52
C ASP A 144 5.30 17.19 8.43
N TYR A 145 4.49 16.16 8.62
CA TYR A 145 3.36 16.21 9.54
C TYR A 145 3.79 16.37 10.99
N PHE A 146 4.82 15.64 11.44
CA PHE A 146 5.37 15.77 12.79
C PHE A 146 6.08 17.11 13.00
N GLU A 147 6.80 17.61 12.00
CA GLU A 147 7.42 18.93 12.05
C GLU A 147 6.36 20.04 12.23
N GLY A 148 5.28 20.00 11.44
CA GLY A 148 4.15 20.92 11.61
C GLY A 148 3.45 20.80 12.98
N ALA A 149 3.45 19.60 13.59
CA ALA A 149 2.94 19.40 14.95
C ALA A 149 3.88 19.97 16.03
N MET A 150 5.20 19.92 15.81
CA MET A 150 6.20 20.57 16.68
C MET A 150 6.10 22.10 16.60
N ASP A 151 5.89 22.66 15.43
CA ASP A 151 5.72 24.11 15.24
C ASP A 151 4.46 24.62 15.96
N LYS A 152 3.42 23.80 16.04
CA LYS A 152 2.20 24.06 16.81
C LYS A 152 2.36 23.75 18.31
N GLN A 153 3.55 23.39 18.77
CA GLN A 153 3.86 23.03 20.16
C GLN A 153 3.08 21.79 20.70
N PHE A 154 2.55 20.97 19.82
CA PHE A 154 1.90 19.72 20.20
C PHE A 154 2.94 18.65 20.56
N PHE A 155 4.05 18.58 19.81
CA PHE A 155 5.21 17.76 20.13
C PHE A 155 6.37 18.61 20.67
N ARG A 156 7.17 18.01 21.53
CA ARG A 156 8.50 18.56 21.86
C ARG A 156 9.39 18.51 20.62
N LYS A 157 10.33 19.45 20.49
CA LYS A 157 11.34 19.41 19.41
C LYS A 157 12.08 18.07 19.42
N ASN A 158 12.10 17.41 18.29
CA ASN A 158 12.72 16.11 18.06
C ASN A 158 13.13 16.01 16.58
N ASP A 159 13.74 14.91 16.16
CA ASP A 159 13.98 14.60 14.77
C ASP A 159 12.67 14.11 14.11
N PRO A 160 12.10 14.86 13.14
CA PRO A 160 10.84 14.48 12.49
C PRO A 160 10.92 13.15 11.73
N MET A 161 12.08 12.87 11.08
CA MET A 161 12.29 11.64 10.34
C MET A 161 12.37 10.42 11.28
N LEU A 162 13.04 10.57 12.42
CA LEU A 162 13.08 9.52 13.45
C LEU A 162 11.69 9.23 13.98
N LEU A 163 10.86 10.25 14.24
CA LEU A 163 9.47 10.06 14.66
C LEU A 163 8.64 9.34 13.58
N ALA A 164 8.81 9.66 12.31
CA ALA A 164 8.12 9.00 11.21
C ALA A 164 8.50 7.51 11.11
N GLN A 165 9.78 7.19 11.25
CA GLN A 165 10.27 5.82 11.23
C GLN A 165 9.82 5.02 12.46
N LEU A 166 9.87 5.61 13.67
CA LEU A 166 9.38 4.99 14.89
C LEU A 166 7.89 4.70 14.83
N PHE A 167 7.09 5.68 14.39
CA PHE A 167 5.66 5.50 14.21
C PHE A 167 5.35 4.36 13.23
N SER A 168 5.99 4.36 12.07
CA SER A 168 5.81 3.32 11.05
C SER A 168 6.23 1.94 11.55
N SER A 169 7.36 1.84 12.26
CA SER A 169 7.88 0.58 12.82
C SER A 169 6.96 0.01 13.89
N MET A 170 6.37 0.87 14.73
CA MET A 170 5.42 0.45 15.75
C MET A 170 4.20 -0.25 15.15
N LEU A 171 3.76 0.17 13.98
CA LEU A 171 2.60 -0.40 13.30
C LEU A 171 2.84 -1.81 12.73
N LEU A 172 4.09 -2.29 12.67
CA LEU A 172 4.42 -3.67 12.28
C LEU A 172 3.87 -4.71 13.26
N ILE A 173 3.47 -4.30 14.46
CA ILE A 173 2.79 -5.16 15.43
C ILE A 173 1.50 -5.79 14.87
N GLY A 174 0.87 -5.15 13.87
CA GLY A 174 -0.28 -5.69 13.16
C GLY A 174 -0.03 -7.03 12.46
N ASN A 175 1.24 -7.38 12.21
CA ASN A 175 1.62 -8.67 11.64
C ASN A 175 1.64 -9.80 12.69
N ARG A 176 1.51 -9.48 13.99
CA ARG A 176 1.51 -10.46 15.09
C ARG A 176 0.08 -10.85 15.44
N LYS A 177 -0.35 -12.02 14.98
CA LYS A 177 -1.71 -12.54 15.20
C LYS A 177 -2.06 -12.65 16.68
N GLU A 178 -1.09 -13.06 17.52
CA GLU A 178 -1.26 -13.19 18.97
C GLU A 178 -1.60 -11.85 19.64
N THR A 179 -0.97 -10.78 19.18
CA THR A 179 -1.27 -9.43 19.69
C THR A 179 -2.61 -8.96 19.17
N MET A 180 -2.87 -9.08 17.87
CA MET A 180 -4.11 -8.60 17.26
C MET A 180 -5.35 -9.32 17.81
N SER A 181 -5.24 -10.61 18.14
CA SER A 181 -6.36 -11.39 18.70
C SER A 181 -6.77 -10.99 20.13
N GLN A 182 -5.98 -10.18 20.83
CA GLN A 182 -6.29 -9.68 22.17
C GLN A 182 -7.18 -8.42 22.16
N TYR A 183 -7.46 -7.87 20.97
CA TYR A 183 -8.24 -6.65 20.79
C TYR A 183 -9.45 -6.91 19.89
N GLU A 184 -10.49 -6.11 20.08
CA GLU A 184 -11.74 -6.28 19.32
C GLU A 184 -11.60 -5.81 17.86
N SER A 185 -10.74 -4.81 17.61
CA SER A 185 -10.57 -4.24 16.28
C SER A 185 -9.18 -3.66 16.04
N SER A 186 -8.82 -3.46 14.77
CA SER A 186 -7.62 -2.72 14.37
C SER A 186 -7.63 -1.27 14.86
N TYR A 187 -8.84 -0.68 15.03
CA TYR A 187 -9.01 0.64 15.59
C TYR A 187 -8.55 0.69 17.05
N ASP A 188 -8.94 -0.29 17.89
CA ASP A 188 -8.57 -0.32 19.30
C ASP A 188 -7.06 -0.44 19.50
N VAL A 189 -6.42 -1.32 18.70
CA VAL A 189 -4.96 -1.43 18.70
C VAL A 189 -4.32 -0.12 18.25
N GLY A 190 -4.81 0.46 17.15
CA GLY A 190 -4.31 1.71 16.58
C GLY A 190 -4.38 2.85 17.60
N ARG A 191 -5.52 3.01 18.25
CA ARG A 191 -5.72 4.01 19.31
C ARG A 191 -4.75 3.81 20.48
N LYS A 192 -4.58 2.57 20.93
CA LYS A 192 -3.65 2.24 22.02
C LYS A 192 -2.20 2.53 21.66
N LEU A 193 -1.79 2.19 20.44
CA LEU A 193 -0.43 2.47 19.96
C LEU A 193 -0.19 3.98 19.84
N VAL A 194 -1.15 4.73 19.30
CA VAL A 194 -1.04 6.19 19.21
C VAL A 194 -0.98 6.82 20.59
N ASP A 195 -1.79 6.36 21.54
CA ASP A 195 -1.72 6.83 22.94
C ASP A 195 -0.32 6.62 23.55
N ILE A 196 0.25 5.41 23.38
CA ILE A 196 1.62 5.12 23.85
C ILE A 196 2.65 6.00 23.11
N PHE A 197 2.49 6.21 21.82
CA PHE A 197 3.41 7.04 21.04
C PHE A 197 3.38 8.51 21.48
N LEU A 198 2.19 9.04 21.79
CA LEU A 198 2.02 10.43 22.18
C LEU A 198 2.39 10.68 23.65
N HIS A 199 2.07 9.76 24.53
CA HIS A 199 2.12 10.00 25.98
C HIS A 199 3.16 9.13 26.69
N GLY A 200 3.66 8.07 26.07
CA GLY A 200 4.56 7.10 26.70
C GLY A 200 3.83 6.14 27.63
N THR A 201 4.60 5.46 28.49
CA THR A 201 4.11 4.42 29.42
C THR A 201 4.31 4.75 30.89
N THR A 202 4.90 5.91 31.20
CA THR A 202 5.13 6.35 32.60
C THR A 202 3.91 7.09 33.14
N GLU A 203 3.53 6.80 34.37
CA GLU A 203 2.58 7.62 35.13
C GLU A 203 3.12 9.06 35.25
N ARG A 204 2.27 10.06 35.01
CA ARG A 204 2.60 11.49 35.16
C ARG A 204 2.26 11.98 36.52
#